data_806b31c8df88604e417bbd76b839b29c
#
_entry.id   806b31c8df88604e417bbd76b839b29c
#
_cell.length_a   1.000
_cell.length_b   1.000
_cell.length_c   1.000
_cell.angle_alpha   90.00
_cell.angle_beta   90.00
_cell.angle_gamma   90.00
#
_symmetry.space_group_name_H-M   'P 1'
#
loop_
_entity.id
_entity.type
_entity.pdbx_description
1 polymer ?
#
loop_
_entity_poly.entity_id
_entity_poly.type
_entity_poly.pdbx_seq_one_letter_code
_entity_poly.pdbx_strand_id
1 'polypeptide(L)'
;LYFDEDGAAAQEVLNGNAHATMAAQPTPNREVENYPETLYIPFETLFDPRGEGFALRKGDADALNFFNNWIGDNWRSGWLKERHNYWFAGTEWNSLVAE
;
A
#
# COMPACT_ATOMS: atom_id res chain seq x y z
N LEU A 1 -9.78 -5.55 18.55
CA LEU A 1 -10.39 -6.44 17.55
C LEU A 1 -9.35 -6.78 16.49
N TYR A 2 -9.31 -8.02 16.08
CA TYR A 2 -8.46 -8.51 15.00
C TYR A 2 -9.35 -9.08 13.90
N PHE A 3 -8.99 -8.81 12.65
CA PHE A 3 -9.71 -9.28 11.47
C PHE A 3 -8.73 -9.90 10.48
N ASP A 4 -9.16 -10.90 9.76
CA ASP A 4 -8.36 -11.56 8.73
C ASP A 4 -8.28 -10.73 7.44
N GLU A 5 -9.22 -9.78 7.27
CA GLU A 5 -9.29 -8.89 6.11
C GLU A 5 -9.38 -7.41 6.54
N ASP A 6 -8.61 -6.56 5.90
CA ASP A 6 -8.58 -5.11 6.19
C ASP A 6 -9.93 -4.44 5.97
N GLY A 7 -10.70 -4.87 4.96
CA GLY A 7 -12.03 -4.34 4.68
C GLY A 7 -13.03 -4.59 5.80
N ALA A 8 -12.94 -5.74 6.48
CA ALA A 8 -13.78 -6.04 7.63
C ALA A 8 -13.51 -5.10 8.80
N ALA A 9 -12.24 -4.74 9.03
CA ALA A 9 -11.86 -3.78 10.07
C ALA A 9 -12.39 -2.37 9.78
N ALA A 10 -12.31 -1.91 8.53
CA ALA A 10 -12.86 -0.61 8.11
C ALA A 10 -14.39 -0.58 8.27
N GLN A 11 -15.08 -1.68 7.97
CA GLN A 11 -16.53 -1.77 8.14
C GLN A 11 -16.97 -1.61 9.60
N GLU A 12 -16.19 -2.10 10.56
CA GLU A 12 -16.48 -1.91 11.98
C GLU A 12 -16.36 -0.45 12.43
N VAL A 13 -15.47 0.33 11.82
CA VAL A 13 -15.41 1.79 12.03
C VAL A 13 -16.65 2.47 11.42
N LEU A 14 -17.05 2.10 10.22
CA LEU A 14 -18.26 2.63 9.56
C LEU A 14 -19.53 2.31 10.35
N ASN A 15 -19.61 1.12 10.94
CA ASN A 15 -20.73 0.70 11.77
C ASN A 15 -20.74 1.34 13.18
N GLY A 16 -19.68 2.08 13.55
CA GLY A 16 -19.55 2.70 14.88
C GLY A 16 -19.14 1.73 16.00
N ASN A 17 -18.74 0.51 15.66
CA ASN A 17 -18.29 -0.50 16.61
C ASN A 17 -16.81 -0.30 17.01
N ALA A 18 -16.05 0.42 16.20
CA ALA A 18 -14.68 0.83 16.47
C ALA A 18 -14.48 2.31 16.15
N HIS A 19 -13.51 2.95 16.79
CA HIS A 19 -13.20 4.36 16.58
C HIS A 19 -12.18 4.60 15.46
N ALA A 20 -11.32 3.62 15.22
CA ALA A 20 -10.27 3.68 14.21
C ALA A 20 -9.83 2.28 13.80
N THR A 21 -9.24 2.19 12.63
CA THR A 21 -8.53 0.99 12.13
C THR A 21 -7.15 1.38 11.64
N MET A 22 -6.26 0.41 11.55
CA MET A 22 -4.92 0.57 11.00
C MET A 22 -4.65 -0.55 10.00
N ALA A 23 -4.24 -0.18 8.82
CA ALA A 23 -3.90 -1.09 7.74
C ALA A 23 -2.72 -0.57 6.93
N ALA A 24 -2.11 -1.46 6.15
CA ALA A 24 -1.05 -1.08 5.21
C ALA A 24 -1.64 -0.37 3.98
N GLN A 25 -0.86 0.54 3.40
CA GLN A 25 -1.21 1.13 2.11
C GLN A 25 -1.27 0.03 1.03
N PRO A 26 -2.20 0.12 0.05
CA PRO A 26 -3.08 1.27 -0.27
C PRO A 26 -4.47 1.24 0.40
N THR A 27 -4.73 0.28 1.28
CA THR A 27 -6.08 0.07 1.84
C THR A 27 -6.69 1.31 2.50
N PRO A 28 -5.99 2.06 3.39
CA PRO A 28 -6.58 3.24 4.00
C PRO A 28 -6.98 4.33 3.00
N ASN A 29 -6.16 4.55 1.96
CA ASN A 29 -6.48 5.54 0.93
C ASN A 29 -7.76 5.18 0.18
N ARG A 30 -7.89 3.91 -0.20
CA ARG A 30 -9.07 3.40 -0.90
C ARG A 30 -10.33 3.49 -0.04
N GLU A 31 -10.25 3.16 1.25
CA GLU A 31 -11.41 3.25 2.14
C GLU A 31 -11.86 4.71 2.35
N VAL A 32 -10.94 5.65 2.50
CA VAL A 32 -11.29 7.07 2.60
C VAL A 32 -11.89 7.60 1.30
N GLU A 33 -11.41 7.14 0.15
CA GLU A 33 -12.00 7.53 -1.14
C GLU A 33 -13.42 6.98 -1.33
N ASN A 34 -13.67 5.75 -0.88
CA ASN A 34 -15.00 5.14 -0.93
C ASN A 34 -15.99 5.80 0.06
N TYR A 35 -15.51 6.30 1.18
CA TYR A 35 -16.33 6.87 2.26
C TYR A 35 -15.79 8.22 2.75
N PRO A 36 -15.65 9.22 1.88
CA PRO A 36 -15.00 10.50 2.21
C PRO A 36 -15.75 11.33 3.27
N GLU A 37 -17.05 11.13 3.41
CA GLU A 37 -17.88 11.82 4.40
C GLU A 37 -17.75 11.25 5.82
N THR A 38 -17.21 10.03 5.95
CA THR A 38 -17.20 9.28 7.22
C THR A 38 -15.79 8.97 7.69
N LEU A 39 -14.88 8.69 6.76
CA LEU A 39 -13.51 8.28 7.05
C LEU A 39 -12.49 9.35 6.65
N TYR A 40 -11.43 9.47 7.41
CA TYR A 40 -10.28 10.29 7.05
C TYR A 40 -8.99 9.68 7.61
N ILE A 41 -7.86 10.04 7.02
CA ILE A 41 -6.53 9.68 7.51
C ILE A 41 -5.99 10.84 8.35
N PRO A 42 -5.82 10.67 9.67
CA PRO A 42 -5.44 11.77 10.56
C PRO A 42 -3.96 12.17 10.50
N PHE A 43 -3.12 11.38 9.84
CA PHE A 43 -1.68 11.58 9.78
C PHE A 43 -1.20 11.83 8.36
N GLU A 44 -0.36 12.85 8.16
CA GLU A 44 0.25 13.17 6.86
C GLU A 44 1.41 12.21 6.51
N THR A 45 1.98 11.55 7.51
CA THR A 45 3.10 10.63 7.33
C THR A 45 2.72 9.21 7.72
N LEU A 46 3.42 8.23 7.13
CA LEU A 46 3.24 6.83 7.49
C LEU A 46 3.60 6.60 8.97
N PHE A 47 2.75 5.87 9.66
CA PHE A 47 2.94 5.61 11.08
C PHE A 47 4.12 4.66 11.37
N ASP A 48 4.30 3.63 10.54
CA ASP A 48 5.39 2.65 10.65
C ASP A 48 5.93 2.32 9.24
N PRO A 49 6.73 3.21 8.64
CA PRO A 49 7.24 2.98 7.29
C PRO A 49 8.20 1.79 7.28
N ARG A 50 7.88 0.76 6.52
CA ARG A 50 8.71 -0.42 6.30
C ARG A 50 8.98 -0.60 4.82
N GLY A 51 10.21 -1.01 4.50
CA GLY A 51 10.57 -1.38 3.14
C GLY A 51 10.08 -2.77 2.78
N GLU A 52 9.64 -2.92 1.55
CA GLU A 52 9.35 -4.21 0.93
C GLU A 52 10.60 -4.68 0.18
N GLY A 53 10.74 -5.98 0.01
CA GLY A 53 11.89 -6.55 -0.66
C GLY A 53 11.55 -7.80 -1.47
N PHE A 54 12.38 -8.09 -2.46
CA PHE A 54 12.32 -9.35 -3.20
C PHE A 54 12.97 -10.47 -2.38
N ALA A 55 12.30 -11.62 -2.29
CA ALA A 55 12.86 -12.83 -1.72
C ALA A 55 13.52 -13.65 -2.84
N LEU A 56 14.79 -13.99 -2.66
CA LEU A 56 15.58 -14.75 -3.61
C LEU A 56 16.09 -16.04 -2.96
N ARG A 57 16.45 -17.02 -3.80
CA ARG A 57 17.11 -18.24 -3.34
C ARG A 57 18.47 -17.88 -2.71
N LYS A 58 18.74 -18.42 -1.54
CA LYS A 58 20.01 -18.21 -0.85
C LYS A 58 21.17 -18.74 -1.70
N GLY A 59 22.22 -17.93 -1.84
CA GLY A 59 23.45 -18.27 -2.58
C GLY A 59 23.41 -17.89 -4.06
N ASP A 60 22.32 -17.33 -4.59
CA ASP A 60 22.26 -16.85 -5.97
C ASP A 60 22.74 -15.40 -6.05
N ALA A 61 24.08 -15.23 -6.15
CA ALA A 61 24.70 -13.92 -6.21
C ALA A 61 24.35 -13.15 -7.51
N ASP A 62 24.19 -13.85 -8.61
CA ASP A 62 23.86 -13.23 -9.90
C ASP A 62 22.46 -12.64 -9.89
N ALA A 63 21.48 -13.37 -9.38
CA ALA A 63 20.12 -12.86 -9.20
C ALA A 63 20.10 -11.67 -8.23
N LEU A 64 20.82 -11.74 -7.12
CA LEU A 64 20.91 -10.64 -6.15
C LEU A 64 21.47 -9.37 -6.80
N ASN A 65 22.58 -9.48 -7.54
CA ASN A 65 23.19 -8.37 -8.26
C ASN A 65 22.26 -7.79 -9.33
N PHE A 66 21.57 -8.64 -10.08
CA PHE A 66 20.62 -8.21 -11.09
C PHE A 66 19.51 -7.35 -10.46
N PHE A 67 18.82 -7.85 -9.43
CA PHE A 67 17.74 -7.12 -8.80
C PHE A 67 18.20 -5.85 -8.08
N ASN A 68 19.35 -5.86 -7.42
CA ASN A 68 19.91 -4.65 -6.80
C ASN A 68 20.22 -3.56 -7.84
N ASN A 69 20.78 -3.93 -8.98
CA ASN A 69 21.03 -3.01 -10.07
C ASN A 69 19.73 -2.50 -10.69
N TRP A 70 18.77 -3.38 -10.93
CA TRP A 70 17.46 -3.04 -11.48
C TRP A 70 16.71 -2.04 -10.56
N ILE A 71 16.69 -2.30 -9.25
CA ILE A 71 16.09 -1.39 -8.26
C ILE A 71 16.81 -0.04 -8.30
N GLY A 72 18.13 -0.03 -8.27
CA GLY A 72 18.93 1.19 -8.27
C GLY A 72 18.70 2.05 -9.53
N ASP A 73 18.64 1.43 -10.70
CA ASP A 73 18.42 2.12 -11.97
C ASP A 73 16.99 2.72 -12.04
N ASN A 74 15.99 1.93 -11.66
CA ASN A 74 14.60 2.38 -11.68
C ASN A 74 14.26 3.37 -10.56
N TRP A 75 15.02 3.35 -9.47
CA TRP A 75 14.94 4.39 -8.45
C TRP A 75 15.50 5.72 -8.97
N ARG A 76 16.70 5.71 -9.56
CA ARG A 76 17.35 6.91 -10.11
C ARG A 76 16.56 7.53 -11.27
N SER A 77 15.94 6.72 -12.12
CA SER A 77 15.11 7.20 -13.22
C SER A 77 13.77 7.80 -12.77
N GLY A 78 13.35 7.55 -11.51
CA GLY A 78 12.05 7.95 -11.00
C GLY A 78 10.91 6.98 -11.34
N TRP A 79 11.18 5.92 -12.12
CA TRP A 79 10.17 4.97 -12.56
C TRP A 79 9.48 4.25 -11.38
N LEU A 80 10.24 3.80 -10.37
CA LEU A 80 9.65 3.18 -9.17
C LEU A 80 8.74 4.13 -8.40
N LYS A 81 9.12 5.40 -8.28
CA LYS A 81 8.29 6.41 -7.62
C LYS A 81 6.99 6.65 -8.38
N GLU A 82 7.07 6.71 -9.70
CA GLU A 82 5.90 6.87 -10.56
C GLU A 82 4.95 5.68 -10.42
N ARG A 83 5.47 4.44 -10.45
CA ARG A 83 4.66 3.23 -10.25
C ARG A 83 4.07 3.14 -8.85
N HIS A 84 4.83 3.50 -7.83
CA HIS A 84 4.32 3.58 -6.47
C HIS A 84 3.16 4.58 -6.35
N ASN A 85 3.30 5.77 -6.90
CA ASN A 85 2.23 6.77 -6.88
C ASN A 85 0.98 6.28 -7.62
N TYR A 86 1.15 5.63 -8.76
CA TYR A 86 0.04 5.08 -9.53
C TYR A 86 -0.74 4.01 -8.75
N TRP A 87 -0.04 3.04 -8.15
CA TRP A 87 -0.67 1.88 -7.51
C TRP A 87 -1.09 2.12 -6.06
N PHE A 88 -0.40 2.98 -5.31
CA PHE A 88 -0.59 3.14 -3.87
C PHE A 88 -1.16 4.50 -3.46
N ALA A 89 -0.85 5.57 -4.15
CA ALA A 89 -1.36 6.90 -3.85
C ALA A 89 -2.55 7.30 -4.76
N GLY A 90 -2.62 6.74 -5.98
CA GLY A 90 -3.73 6.94 -6.90
C GLY A 90 -4.72 5.78 -6.86
N THR A 91 -5.89 6.00 -7.43
CA THR A 91 -6.98 5.02 -7.52
C THR A 91 -7.50 4.87 -8.94
N GLU A 92 -6.91 5.55 -9.91
CA GLU A 92 -7.29 5.54 -11.32
C GLU A 92 -7.32 4.12 -11.91
N TRP A 93 -6.43 3.23 -11.42
CA TRP A 93 -6.36 1.84 -11.83
C TRP A 93 -7.58 1.00 -11.39
N ASN A 94 -8.34 1.44 -10.36
CA ASN A 94 -9.52 0.71 -9.89
C ASN A 94 -10.55 0.50 -11.01
N SER A 95 -10.73 1.49 -11.86
CA SER A 95 -11.66 1.42 -13.00
C SER A 95 -11.23 0.41 -14.07
N LEU A 96 -9.95 0.02 -14.09
CA LEU A 96 -9.39 -0.92 -15.07
C LEU A 96 -9.44 -2.37 -14.61
N VAL A 97 -9.59 -2.61 -13.31
CA VAL A 97 -9.56 -3.95 -12.70
C VAL A 97 -10.86 -4.32 -11.98
N ALA A 98 -11.78 -3.39 -11.83
CA ALA A 98 -13.12 -3.65 -11.28
C ALA A 98 -13.95 -4.41 -12.31
N GLU A 99 -14.16 -5.69 -12.07
CA GLU A 99 -15.19 -6.50 -12.74
C GLU A 99 -16.39 -6.65 -11.82
#